data_2947a387cb6b2d71fa7b5dbeeb0a0c4d
#
_entry.id   2947a387cb6b2d71fa7b5dbeeb0a0c4d
#
_cell.length_a   1.000
_cell.length_b   1.000
_cell.length_c   1.000
_cell.angle_alpha   90.00
_cell.angle_beta   90.00
_cell.angle_gamma   90.00
#
_symmetry.space_group_name_H-M   'P 1'
#
loop_
_entity.id
_entity.type
_entity.pdbx_description
1 polymer ?
#
loop_
_entity_poly.entity_id
_entity_poly.type
_entity_poly.pdbx_seq_one_letter_code
_entity_poly.pdbx_strand_id
1 'polypeptide(L)'
;MKVLSIVGARPQFVKLAPIAHALVPGGHEHVIVHTGQHYDANMSDVFFEDLDIPAPNVHLGVGSGSHGVQTGAMLSAMDGVLDEHRPDWVLVYGDTNSTIAGALSAVKLHFPLAHLEAGLRSFNRRMPEEHNRVLTDHAADLCLAPTQTAMDHLVREGLGERAVLVGDVMTDVCLSVAAQVRDSAPLLPEGVDGSADYLVSTIHRAENTDDPEQLRSIIDALAALPIPVVLLAHPRLVSRAATAGIDLKRGALRPTAPLGYPQMVAAVLHSRGVVTDSGGLQKEAFLLGAPCTTLRTETEWTETVDLGWNVLRPRVDDLAAVVMRPRPTPSTASPYGDGRAAEATVATLMKHLR
;
A
#
# COMPACT_ATOMS: atom_id res chain seq x y z
N MET A 1 3.18 -22.30 16.82
CA MET A 1 1.99 -21.73 16.15
C MET A 1 2.15 -21.91 14.65
N LYS A 2 1.08 -22.34 13.98
CA LYS A 2 1.00 -22.43 12.51
C LYS A 2 0.11 -21.31 11.99
N VAL A 3 0.65 -20.41 11.18
CA VAL A 3 -0.07 -19.30 10.54
C VAL A 3 -0.21 -19.59 9.06
N LEU A 4 -1.43 -19.50 8.52
CA LEU A 4 -1.68 -19.58 7.09
C LEU A 4 -2.07 -18.21 6.56
N SER A 5 -1.19 -17.62 5.75
CA SER A 5 -1.37 -16.31 5.12
C SER A 5 -1.98 -16.44 3.74
N ILE A 6 -3.05 -15.68 3.46
CA ILE A 6 -3.73 -15.70 2.16
C ILE A 6 -3.47 -14.37 1.45
N VAL A 7 -2.80 -14.44 0.30
CA VAL A 7 -2.44 -13.29 -0.53
C VAL A 7 -2.69 -13.58 -2.01
N GLY A 8 -2.88 -12.56 -2.83
CA GLY A 8 -3.14 -12.76 -4.25
C GLY A 8 -2.94 -11.52 -5.10
N ALA A 9 -2.71 -10.37 -4.47
CA ALA A 9 -2.52 -9.10 -5.15
C ALA A 9 -1.23 -8.43 -4.68
N ARG A 10 -0.59 -7.68 -5.58
CA ARG A 10 0.69 -7.01 -5.33
C ARG A 10 0.77 -6.25 -3.99
N PRO A 11 -0.20 -5.44 -3.58
CA PRO A 11 -0.13 -4.75 -2.29
C PRO A 11 -0.05 -5.69 -1.09
N GLN A 12 -0.59 -6.91 -1.21
CA GLN A 12 -0.55 -7.91 -0.14
C GLN A 12 0.84 -8.55 0.01
N PHE A 13 1.60 -8.72 -1.09
CA PHE A 13 2.95 -9.29 -1.02
C PHE A 13 3.89 -8.39 -0.21
N VAL A 14 3.81 -7.08 -0.41
CA VAL A 14 4.60 -6.13 0.38
C VAL A 14 4.28 -6.22 1.87
N LYS A 15 2.99 -6.41 2.23
CA LYS A 15 2.55 -6.57 3.63
C LYS A 15 2.92 -7.93 4.22
N LEU A 16 3.02 -8.96 3.37
CA LEU A 16 3.39 -10.31 3.77
C LEU A 16 4.86 -10.40 4.23
N ALA A 17 5.77 -9.66 3.59
CA ALA A 17 7.20 -9.73 3.86
C ALA A 17 7.56 -9.54 5.35
N PRO A 18 7.19 -8.43 6.02
CA PRO A 18 7.53 -8.25 7.43
C PRO A 18 6.89 -9.30 8.35
N ILE A 19 5.69 -9.80 8.01
CA ILE A 19 5.04 -10.88 8.78
C ILE A 19 5.82 -12.19 8.62
N ALA A 20 6.21 -12.54 7.39
CA ALA A 20 7.02 -13.74 7.15
C ALA A 20 8.33 -13.69 7.94
N HIS A 21 9.02 -12.54 7.92
CA HIS A 21 10.27 -12.35 8.66
C HIS A 21 10.06 -12.39 10.18
N ALA A 22 8.95 -11.85 10.71
CA ALA A 22 8.67 -11.85 12.14
C ALA A 22 8.29 -13.24 12.69
N LEU A 23 7.80 -14.15 11.85
CA LEU A 23 7.47 -15.52 12.24
C LEU A 23 8.70 -16.43 12.41
N VAL A 24 9.80 -16.15 11.68
CA VAL A 24 11.00 -16.99 11.65
C VAL A 24 11.69 -17.10 13.04
N PRO A 25 11.96 -16.00 13.77
CA PRO A 25 12.68 -16.06 15.05
C PRO A 25 11.96 -16.88 16.12
N GLY A 26 10.63 -16.92 16.06
CA GLY A 26 9.79 -17.69 17.00
C GLY A 26 9.68 -19.18 16.66
N GLY A 27 10.30 -19.65 15.58
CA GLY A 27 10.16 -21.02 15.10
C GLY A 27 8.72 -21.39 14.74
N HIS A 28 7.94 -20.41 14.25
CA HIS A 28 6.56 -20.62 13.85
C HIS A 28 6.48 -21.24 12.45
N GLU A 29 5.50 -22.10 12.22
CA GLU A 29 5.21 -22.63 10.89
C GLU A 29 4.41 -21.59 10.11
N HIS A 30 4.87 -21.23 8.93
CA HIS A 30 4.20 -20.27 8.05
C HIS A 30 3.83 -20.93 6.73
N VAL A 31 2.54 -20.99 6.43
CA VAL A 31 2.01 -21.47 5.15
C VAL A 31 1.53 -20.27 4.34
N ILE A 32 2.07 -20.08 3.16
CA ILE A 32 1.69 -18.99 2.25
C ILE A 32 0.84 -19.55 1.12
N VAL A 33 -0.39 -19.04 1.01
CA VAL A 33 -1.33 -19.38 -0.08
C VAL A 33 -1.43 -18.21 -1.04
N HIS A 34 -0.99 -18.42 -2.27
CA HIS A 34 -1.14 -17.44 -3.36
C HIS A 34 -2.38 -17.77 -4.17
N THR A 35 -3.39 -16.88 -4.15
CA THR A 35 -4.68 -17.13 -4.83
C THR A 35 -4.60 -17.01 -6.35
N GLY A 36 -3.64 -16.25 -6.89
CA GLY A 36 -3.52 -15.96 -8.32
C GLY A 36 -4.40 -14.78 -8.79
N GLN A 37 -4.92 -13.95 -7.88
CA GLN A 37 -5.76 -12.80 -8.25
C GLN A 37 -5.10 -11.86 -9.26
N HIS A 38 -3.79 -11.59 -9.12
CA HIS A 38 -2.96 -10.93 -10.12
C HIS A 38 -2.07 -11.99 -10.77
N TYR A 39 -2.33 -12.28 -12.04
CA TYR A 39 -1.80 -13.45 -12.76
C TYR A 39 -0.46 -13.21 -13.46
N ASP A 40 0.17 -12.07 -13.38
CA ASP A 40 1.46 -11.85 -14.03
C ASP A 40 2.58 -12.49 -13.19
N ALA A 41 2.96 -13.72 -13.56
CA ALA A 41 4.02 -14.50 -12.88
C ALA A 41 5.32 -13.69 -12.80
N ASN A 42 5.70 -12.98 -13.87
CA ASN A 42 6.91 -12.16 -13.89
C ASN A 42 6.86 -10.98 -12.92
N MET A 43 5.65 -10.50 -12.56
CA MET A 43 5.49 -9.41 -11.61
C MET A 43 5.37 -9.88 -10.16
N SER A 44 4.90 -11.10 -9.91
CA SER A 44 4.81 -11.66 -8.56
C SER A 44 6.17 -12.12 -8.05
N ASP A 45 6.90 -12.88 -8.86
CA ASP A 45 8.16 -13.52 -8.46
C ASP A 45 9.24 -12.49 -8.10
N VAL A 46 9.32 -11.39 -8.85
CA VAL A 46 10.24 -10.27 -8.54
C VAL A 46 9.97 -9.68 -7.13
N PHE A 47 8.69 -9.60 -6.70
CA PHE A 47 8.39 -9.11 -5.35
C PHE A 47 8.80 -10.08 -4.25
N PHE A 48 8.65 -11.38 -4.50
CA PHE A 48 9.09 -12.40 -3.54
C PHE A 48 10.61 -12.38 -3.39
N GLU A 49 11.35 -12.21 -4.49
CA GLU A 49 12.81 -12.10 -4.49
C GLU A 49 13.29 -10.77 -3.86
N ASP A 50 12.76 -9.63 -4.31
CA ASP A 50 13.18 -8.29 -3.85
C ASP A 50 12.92 -8.06 -2.35
N LEU A 51 11.90 -8.71 -1.78
CA LEU A 51 11.51 -8.56 -0.37
C LEU A 51 11.89 -9.77 0.49
N ASP A 52 12.66 -10.72 -0.04
CA ASP A 52 13.08 -11.96 0.64
C ASP A 52 11.89 -12.70 1.29
N ILE A 53 10.80 -12.83 0.54
CA ILE A 53 9.60 -13.56 0.98
C ILE A 53 9.76 -15.04 0.60
N PRO A 54 9.50 -15.98 1.51
CA PRO A 54 9.47 -17.40 1.16
C PRO A 54 8.50 -17.69 0.03
N ALA A 55 8.86 -18.61 -0.88
CA ALA A 55 7.98 -19.01 -1.96
C ALA A 55 6.64 -19.53 -1.42
N PRO A 56 5.51 -19.24 -2.09
CA PRO A 56 4.21 -19.76 -1.68
C PRO A 56 4.18 -21.28 -1.62
N ASN A 57 3.60 -21.82 -0.56
CA ASN A 57 3.41 -23.27 -0.38
C ASN A 57 2.28 -23.81 -1.28
N VAL A 58 1.27 -22.95 -1.54
CA VAL A 58 0.09 -23.31 -2.32
C VAL A 58 -0.21 -22.21 -3.32
N HIS A 59 -0.47 -22.60 -4.58
CA HIS A 59 -0.98 -21.73 -5.63
C HIS A 59 -2.37 -22.18 -6.07
N LEU A 60 -3.39 -21.34 -5.90
CA LEU A 60 -4.76 -21.68 -6.33
C LEU A 60 -4.97 -21.50 -7.83
N GLY A 61 -4.16 -20.66 -8.48
CA GLY A 61 -4.23 -20.43 -9.92
C GLY A 61 -5.52 -19.73 -10.39
N VAL A 62 -6.21 -19.01 -9.52
CA VAL A 62 -7.43 -18.28 -9.88
C VAL A 62 -7.04 -17.00 -10.62
N GLY A 63 -7.19 -17.01 -11.94
CA GLY A 63 -6.86 -15.88 -12.81
C GLY A 63 -7.85 -14.72 -12.75
N SER A 64 -7.77 -13.84 -13.76
CA SER A 64 -8.66 -12.69 -13.92
C SER A 64 -10.10 -13.11 -14.19
N GLY A 65 -11.05 -12.34 -13.69
CA GLY A 65 -12.49 -12.55 -13.90
C GLY A 65 -13.30 -11.42 -13.29
N SER A 66 -14.64 -11.49 -13.39
CA SER A 66 -15.49 -10.59 -12.60
C SER A 66 -15.32 -10.88 -11.12
N HIS A 67 -15.60 -9.88 -10.25
CA HIS A 67 -15.46 -10.04 -8.81
C HIS A 67 -16.15 -11.31 -8.26
N GLY A 68 -17.38 -11.58 -8.71
CA GLY A 68 -18.15 -12.75 -8.27
C GLY A 68 -17.52 -14.08 -8.70
N VAL A 69 -17.10 -14.20 -9.96
CA VAL A 69 -16.45 -15.40 -10.50
C VAL A 69 -15.12 -15.65 -9.78
N GLN A 70 -14.31 -14.62 -9.64
CA GLN A 70 -12.98 -14.71 -9.00
C GLN A 70 -13.10 -15.08 -7.52
N THR A 71 -13.96 -14.38 -6.76
CA THR A 71 -14.17 -14.66 -5.32
C THR A 71 -14.75 -16.06 -5.11
N GLY A 72 -15.71 -16.48 -5.94
CA GLY A 72 -16.31 -17.81 -5.85
C GLY A 72 -15.33 -18.94 -6.14
N ALA A 73 -14.45 -18.77 -7.14
CA ALA A 73 -13.41 -19.74 -7.45
C ALA A 73 -12.38 -19.86 -6.32
N MET A 74 -11.95 -18.75 -5.74
CA MET A 74 -11.05 -18.74 -4.58
C MET A 74 -11.67 -19.43 -3.37
N LEU A 75 -12.94 -19.12 -3.05
CA LEU A 75 -13.70 -19.77 -1.97
C LEU A 75 -13.71 -21.28 -2.14
N SER A 76 -14.11 -21.77 -3.31
CA SER A 76 -14.20 -23.20 -3.59
C SER A 76 -12.86 -23.92 -3.48
N ALA A 77 -11.76 -23.28 -3.87
CA ALA A 77 -10.43 -23.86 -3.79
C ALA A 77 -9.84 -23.82 -2.37
N MET A 78 -10.24 -22.86 -1.54
CA MET A 78 -9.65 -22.62 -0.23
C MET A 78 -10.03 -23.69 0.80
N ASP A 79 -11.21 -24.27 0.72
CA ASP A 79 -11.68 -25.25 1.71
C ASP A 79 -10.75 -26.43 1.85
N GLY A 80 -10.30 -27.02 0.73
CA GLY A 80 -9.35 -28.12 0.73
C GLY A 80 -7.98 -27.77 1.32
N VAL A 81 -7.51 -26.54 1.08
CA VAL A 81 -6.24 -26.04 1.61
C VAL A 81 -6.31 -25.88 3.14
N LEU A 82 -7.38 -25.31 3.65
CA LEU A 82 -7.58 -25.14 5.10
C LEU A 82 -7.69 -26.48 5.83
N ASP A 83 -8.41 -27.43 5.26
CA ASP A 83 -8.55 -28.78 5.82
C ASP A 83 -7.24 -29.57 5.81
N GLU A 84 -6.40 -29.40 4.80
CA GLU A 84 -5.09 -30.03 4.72
C GLU A 84 -4.11 -29.45 5.74
N HIS A 85 -4.00 -28.13 5.79
CA HIS A 85 -2.96 -27.48 6.59
C HIS A 85 -3.33 -27.29 8.05
N ARG A 86 -4.62 -27.21 8.40
CA ARG A 86 -5.16 -27.02 9.75
C ARG A 86 -4.39 -25.97 10.57
N PRO A 87 -4.41 -24.68 10.15
CA PRO A 87 -3.66 -23.64 10.83
C PRO A 87 -4.27 -23.29 12.18
N ASP A 88 -3.43 -22.80 13.10
CA ASP A 88 -3.86 -22.16 14.34
C ASP A 88 -4.51 -20.79 14.08
N TRP A 89 -4.02 -20.09 13.06
CA TRP A 89 -4.55 -18.82 12.56
C TRP A 89 -4.56 -18.75 11.04
N VAL A 90 -5.67 -18.33 10.47
CA VAL A 90 -5.75 -17.82 9.11
C VAL A 90 -5.55 -16.32 9.16
N LEU A 91 -4.55 -15.80 8.45
CA LEU A 91 -4.23 -14.37 8.37
C LEU A 91 -4.55 -13.85 6.97
N VAL A 92 -5.46 -12.88 6.90
CA VAL A 92 -5.83 -12.20 5.65
C VAL A 92 -5.41 -10.74 5.70
N TYR A 93 -5.16 -10.13 4.53
CA TYR A 93 -4.49 -8.84 4.39
C TYR A 93 -5.35 -7.86 3.59
N GLY A 94 -5.62 -6.68 4.13
CA GLY A 94 -6.29 -5.60 3.42
C GLY A 94 -7.70 -5.96 2.94
N ASP A 95 -8.02 -5.68 1.66
CA ASP A 95 -9.40 -5.61 1.20
C ASP A 95 -9.67 -6.18 -0.22
N THR A 96 -8.79 -7.06 -0.69
CA THR A 96 -8.94 -7.66 -2.02
C THR A 96 -9.99 -8.78 -2.06
N ASN A 97 -10.28 -9.31 -3.26
CA ASN A 97 -11.13 -10.50 -3.39
C ASN A 97 -10.53 -11.72 -2.68
N SER A 98 -9.20 -11.82 -2.65
CA SER A 98 -8.49 -12.88 -1.91
C SER A 98 -8.75 -12.79 -0.41
N THR A 99 -8.81 -11.56 0.13
CA THR A 99 -9.09 -11.29 1.55
C THR A 99 -10.45 -11.82 1.95
N ILE A 100 -11.51 -11.40 1.25
CA ILE A 100 -12.88 -11.81 1.59
C ILE A 100 -13.11 -13.31 1.35
N ALA A 101 -12.54 -13.88 0.28
CA ALA A 101 -12.67 -15.31 0.01
C ALA A 101 -12.01 -16.14 1.12
N GLY A 102 -10.78 -15.81 1.50
CA GLY A 102 -10.09 -16.48 2.60
C GLY A 102 -10.80 -16.33 3.94
N ALA A 103 -11.31 -15.14 4.23
CA ALA A 103 -12.04 -14.87 5.45
C ALA A 103 -13.32 -15.74 5.56
N LEU A 104 -14.12 -15.78 4.50
CA LEU A 104 -15.37 -16.56 4.50
C LEU A 104 -15.12 -18.06 4.57
N SER A 105 -14.10 -18.61 3.88
CA SER A 105 -13.73 -20.02 4.02
C SER A 105 -13.28 -20.33 5.45
N ALA A 106 -12.39 -19.52 6.02
CA ALA A 106 -11.86 -19.75 7.36
C ALA A 106 -12.98 -19.84 8.41
N VAL A 107 -13.86 -18.84 8.47
CA VAL A 107 -14.90 -18.79 9.52
C VAL A 107 -15.97 -19.87 9.36
N LYS A 108 -16.30 -20.25 8.11
CA LYS A 108 -17.27 -21.33 7.84
C LYS A 108 -16.72 -22.73 8.20
N LEU A 109 -15.41 -22.90 8.12
CA LEU A 109 -14.71 -24.12 8.53
C LEU A 109 -14.23 -24.07 9.99
N HIS A 110 -14.57 -22.99 10.72
CA HIS A 110 -14.25 -22.79 12.16
C HIS A 110 -12.74 -22.65 12.43
N PHE A 111 -11.95 -22.17 11.47
CA PHE A 111 -10.57 -21.78 11.72
C PHE A 111 -10.54 -20.35 12.28
N PRO A 112 -9.70 -20.08 13.31
CA PRO A 112 -9.50 -18.73 13.83
C PRO A 112 -9.00 -17.79 12.73
N LEU A 113 -9.66 -16.63 12.58
CA LEU A 113 -9.39 -15.65 11.53
C LEU A 113 -8.85 -14.36 12.13
N ALA A 114 -7.69 -13.90 11.66
CA ALA A 114 -7.14 -12.58 11.91
C ALA A 114 -7.13 -11.74 10.62
N HIS A 115 -7.54 -10.48 10.72
CA HIS A 115 -7.52 -9.52 9.62
C HIS A 115 -6.49 -8.43 9.88
N LEU A 116 -5.43 -8.41 9.08
CA LEU A 116 -4.39 -7.37 9.11
C LEU A 116 -4.80 -6.19 8.25
N GLU A 117 -4.62 -4.97 8.76
CA GLU A 117 -5.12 -3.71 8.19
C GLU A 117 -6.64 -3.56 8.34
N ALA A 118 -7.18 -4.06 9.47
CA ALA A 118 -8.59 -3.96 9.83
C ALA A 118 -8.99 -2.52 10.20
N GLY A 119 -10.26 -2.19 10.02
CA GLY A 119 -10.84 -0.92 10.47
C GLY A 119 -10.66 0.27 9.53
N LEU A 120 -9.95 0.13 8.41
CA LEU A 120 -9.93 1.18 7.40
C LEU A 120 -11.31 1.35 6.77
N ARG A 121 -11.71 2.63 6.54
CA ARG A 121 -12.99 2.96 5.90
C ARG A 121 -12.81 4.11 4.92
N SER A 122 -13.34 3.94 3.71
CA SER A 122 -13.51 5.01 2.73
C SER A 122 -14.92 5.59 2.77
N PHE A 123 -15.87 4.84 3.35
CA PHE A 123 -17.31 5.12 3.34
C PHE A 123 -17.92 5.22 1.92
N ASN A 124 -17.14 4.89 0.90
CA ASN A 124 -17.58 4.89 -0.49
C ASN A 124 -18.08 3.49 -0.90
N ARG A 125 -19.37 3.27 -0.79
CA ARG A 125 -20.02 1.99 -1.13
C ARG A 125 -19.98 1.62 -2.62
N ARG A 126 -19.46 2.45 -3.50
CA ARG A 126 -19.19 2.10 -4.89
C ARG A 126 -17.86 1.36 -5.07
N MET A 127 -17.00 1.37 -4.06
CA MET A 127 -15.72 0.64 -4.06
C MET A 127 -15.96 -0.80 -3.62
N PRO A 128 -15.62 -1.80 -4.46
CA PRO A 128 -15.67 -3.21 -4.06
C PRO A 128 -14.84 -3.51 -2.79
N GLU A 129 -13.71 -2.85 -2.65
CA GLU A 129 -12.79 -2.98 -1.51
C GLU A 129 -13.45 -2.55 -0.20
N GLU A 130 -14.34 -1.55 -0.22
CA GLU A 130 -15.06 -1.13 0.98
C GLU A 130 -15.96 -2.25 1.51
N HIS A 131 -16.64 -2.96 0.61
CA HIS A 131 -17.45 -4.12 0.99
C HIS A 131 -16.57 -5.25 1.54
N ASN A 132 -15.45 -5.54 0.87
CA ASN A 132 -14.55 -6.60 1.28
C ASN A 132 -14.01 -6.36 2.69
N ARG A 133 -13.53 -5.14 3.02
CA ARG A 133 -12.93 -4.84 4.33
C ARG A 133 -13.97 -4.89 5.45
N VAL A 134 -15.13 -4.29 5.24
CA VAL A 134 -16.21 -4.31 6.24
C VAL A 134 -16.64 -5.74 6.56
N LEU A 135 -16.93 -6.55 5.53
CA LEU A 135 -17.35 -7.94 5.72
C LEU A 135 -16.25 -8.80 6.39
N THR A 136 -14.99 -8.57 6.02
CA THR A 136 -13.85 -9.27 6.62
C THR A 136 -13.68 -8.91 8.09
N ASP A 137 -13.75 -7.62 8.46
CA ASP A 137 -13.69 -7.17 9.85
C ASP A 137 -14.78 -7.82 10.71
N HIS A 138 -16.01 -7.84 10.20
CA HIS A 138 -17.14 -8.46 10.92
C HIS A 138 -17.02 -9.99 11.04
N ALA A 139 -16.34 -10.65 10.10
CA ALA A 139 -16.09 -12.08 10.15
C ALA A 139 -14.92 -12.45 11.07
N ALA A 140 -13.91 -11.59 11.22
CA ALA A 140 -12.67 -11.89 11.93
C ALA A 140 -12.86 -12.10 13.43
N ASP A 141 -12.15 -13.08 14.00
CA ASP A 141 -11.99 -13.25 15.45
C ASP A 141 -11.07 -12.18 16.04
N LEU A 142 -10.12 -11.68 15.23
CA LEU A 142 -9.14 -10.69 15.64
C LEU A 142 -8.93 -9.65 14.53
N CYS A 143 -9.21 -8.38 14.84
CA CYS A 143 -9.01 -7.24 13.95
C CYS A 143 -7.71 -6.50 14.34
N LEU A 144 -6.70 -6.56 13.47
CA LEU A 144 -5.38 -5.96 13.69
C LEU A 144 -5.35 -4.59 13.00
N ALA A 145 -5.59 -3.55 13.78
CA ALA A 145 -5.76 -2.19 13.28
C ALA A 145 -4.41 -1.48 13.04
N PRO A 146 -4.24 -0.77 11.90
CA PRO A 146 -3.00 -0.06 11.59
C PRO A 146 -2.89 1.29 12.30
N THR A 147 -3.99 1.94 12.64
CA THR A 147 -4.04 3.30 13.20
C THR A 147 -5.11 3.45 14.28
N GLN A 148 -5.03 4.53 15.06
CA GLN A 148 -6.07 4.85 16.02
C GLN A 148 -7.41 5.15 15.33
N THR A 149 -7.38 5.82 14.17
CA THR A 149 -8.59 6.06 13.36
C THR A 149 -9.29 4.75 12.98
N ALA A 150 -8.53 3.74 12.58
CA ALA A 150 -9.05 2.41 12.27
C ALA A 150 -9.65 1.73 13.52
N MET A 151 -8.99 1.83 14.69
CA MET A 151 -9.55 1.38 15.98
C MET A 151 -10.88 2.04 16.30
N ASP A 152 -10.98 3.36 16.11
CA ASP A 152 -12.19 4.11 16.38
C ASP A 152 -13.36 3.68 15.48
N HIS A 153 -13.07 3.31 14.21
CA HIS A 153 -14.08 2.73 13.32
C HIS A 153 -14.56 1.37 13.85
N LEU A 154 -13.65 0.47 14.20
CA LEU A 154 -13.98 -0.85 14.74
C LEU A 154 -14.80 -0.74 16.03
N VAL A 155 -14.45 0.16 16.92
CA VAL A 155 -15.23 0.42 18.17
C VAL A 155 -16.65 0.89 17.84
N ARG A 156 -16.83 1.84 16.91
CA ARG A 156 -18.16 2.32 16.50
C ARG A 156 -19.00 1.23 15.85
N GLU A 157 -18.39 0.25 15.22
CA GLU A 157 -19.06 -0.90 14.60
C GLU A 157 -19.28 -2.08 15.58
N GLY A 158 -18.94 -1.91 16.87
CA GLY A 158 -19.12 -2.93 17.90
C GLY A 158 -18.07 -4.03 17.90
N LEU A 159 -16.92 -3.81 17.22
CA LEU A 159 -15.84 -4.79 17.09
C LEU A 159 -14.67 -4.53 18.07
N GLY A 160 -14.78 -3.54 18.95
CA GLY A 160 -13.70 -3.09 19.82
C GLY A 160 -13.07 -4.18 20.69
N GLU A 161 -13.84 -5.16 21.18
CA GLU A 161 -13.33 -6.27 21.99
C GLU A 161 -12.41 -7.23 21.19
N ARG A 162 -12.53 -7.24 19.86
CA ARG A 162 -11.73 -8.07 18.96
C ARG A 162 -10.65 -7.26 18.23
N ALA A 163 -10.53 -5.97 18.54
CA ALA A 163 -9.61 -5.05 17.87
C ALA A 163 -8.35 -4.81 18.70
N VAL A 164 -7.19 -4.84 18.03
CA VAL A 164 -5.89 -4.53 18.63
C VAL A 164 -5.14 -3.59 17.71
N LEU A 165 -4.64 -2.48 18.26
CA LEU A 165 -3.77 -1.56 17.53
C LEU A 165 -2.37 -2.17 17.46
N VAL A 166 -1.94 -2.57 16.27
CA VAL A 166 -0.62 -3.18 16.01
C VAL A 166 0.32 -2.26 15.23
N GLY A 167 -0.21 -1.22 14.60
CA GLY A 167 0.51 -0.39 13.64
C GLY A 167 0.39 -0.90 12.21
N ASP A 168 0.99 -0.18 11.27
CA ASP A 168 0.91 -0.49 9.84
C ASP A 168 2.19 -1.19 9.36
N VAL A 169 2.07 -2.43 8.91
CA VAL A 169 3.21 -3.22 8.39
C VAL A 169 3.88 -2.59 7.17
N MET A 170 3.20 -1.71 6.43
CA MET A 170 3.84 -0.93 5.39
C MET A 170 4.85 0.08 5.95
N THR A 171 4.67 0.52 7.20
CA THR A 171 5.66 1.33 7.90
C THR A 171 6.92 0.53 8.18
N ASP A 172 6.80 -0.75 8.57
CA ASP A 172 7.94 -1.64 8.80
C ASP A 172 8.78 -1.78 7.52
N VAL A 173 8.13 -2.04 6.39
CA VAL A 173 8.81 -2.15 5.09
C VAL A 173 9.47 -0.83 4.70
N CYS A 174 8.73 0.28 4.78
CA CYS A 174 9.24 1.59 4.37
C CYS A 174 10.47 2.00 5.20
N LEU A 175 10.42 1.86 6.53
CA LEU A 175 11.52 2.23 7.41
C LEU A 175 12.72 1.29 7.28
N SER A 176 12.49 -0.02 7.09
CA SER A 176 13.55 -0.98 6.83
C SER A 176 14.30 -0.67 5.55
N VAL A 177 13.56 -0.46 4.45
CA VAL A 177 14.17 -0.10 3.16
C VAL A 177 14.85 1.27 3.24
N ALA A 178 14.25 2.26 3.90
CA ALA A 178 14.86 3.57 4.08
C ALA A 178 16.20 3.49 4.84
N ALA A 179 16.30 2.62 5.84
CA ALA A 179 17.56 2.38 6.55
C ALA A 179 18.64 1.77 5.63
N GLN A 180 18.26 0.86 4.73
CA GLN A 180 19.18 0.23 3.78
C GLN A 180 19.69 1.19 2.70
N VAL A 181 18.83 2.11 2.22
CA VAL A 181 19.15 3.00 1.11
C VAL A 181 19.56 4.42 1.55
N ARG A 182 19.59 4.72 2.84
CA ARG A 182 19.85 6.07 3.38
C ARG A 182 21.11 6.70 2.83
N ASP A 183 22.19 5.92 2.76
CA ASP A 183 23.51 6.36 2.31
C ASP A 183 23.75 6.07 0.81
N SER A 184 22.75 5.55 0.12
CA SER A 184 22.82 5.24 -1.30
C SER A 184 22.41 6.46 -2.13
N ALA A 185 23.17 6.75 -3.18
CA ALA A 185 22.75 7.77 -4.14
C ALA A 185 21.46 7.32 -4.84
N PRO A 186 20.42 8.18 -4.94
CA PRO A 186 19.20 7.83 -5.64
C PRO A 186 19.46 7.64 -7.13
N LEU A 187 18.79 6.67 -7.76
CA LEU A 187 18.80 6.47 -9.20
C LEU A 187 17.89 7.52 -9.84
N LEU A 188 18.50 8.57 -10.41
CA LEU A 188 17.78 9.69 -11.00
C LEU A 188 17.95 9.72 -12.52
N PRO A 189 16.95 10.23 -13.27
CA PRO A 189 17.06 10.41 -14.70
C PRO A 189 18.08 11.51 -15.06
N GLU A 190 18.56 11.47 -16.31
CA GLU A 190 19.49 12.47 -16.83
C GLU A 190 18.94 13.90 -16.64
N GLY A 191 19.82 14.80 -16.22
CA GLY A 191 19.48 16.21 -15.96
C GLY A 191 18.86 16.48 -14.59
N VAL A 192 18.90 15.51 -13.66
CA VAL A 192 18.57 15.72 -12.24
C VAL A 192 19.83 15.50 -11.41
N ASP A 193 20.24 16.55 -10.69
CA ASP A 193 21.35 16.46 -9.73
C ASP A 193 20.80 16.05 -8.37
N GLY A 194 21.24 14.90 -7.87
CA GLY A 194 20.80 14.36 -6.56
C GLY A 194 21.32 15.18 -5.35
N SER A 195 22.27 16.10 -5.56
CA SER A 195 22.74 17.04 -4.55
C SER A 195 21.91 18.32 -4.48
N ALA A 196 21.03 18.55 -5.47
CA ALA A 196 20.16 19.71 -5.57
C ALA A 196 18.70 19.32 -5.30
N ASP A 197 17.87 20.33 -5.03
CA ASP A 197 16.42 20.14 -4.82
C ASP A 197 15.75 19.58 -6.08
N TYR A 198 14.97 18.50 -5.93
CA TYR A 198 14.07 17.95 -6.94
C TYR A 198 12.79 17.42 -6.28
N LEU A 199 11.74 17.22 -7.08
CA LEU A 199 10.49 16.59 -6.66
C LEU A 199 10.35 15.20 -7.29
N VAL A 200 9.67 14.31 -6.60
CA VAL A 200 9.19 13.03 -7.16
C VAL A 200 7.71 13.15 -7.47
N SER A 201 7.27 12.68 -8.65
CA SER A 201 5.86 12.72 -9.03
C SER A 201 5.38 11.41 -9.61
N THR A 202 4.15 10.99 -9.23
CA THR A 202 3.40 9.88 -9.82
C THR A 202 1.97 10.31 -10.10
N ILE A 203 1.50 10.11 -11.33
CA ILE A 203 0.13 10.41 -11.77
C ILE A 203 -0.41 9.19 -12.53
N HIS A 204 -1.46 8.58 -12.02
CA HIS A 204 -2.00 7.35 -12.64
C HIS A 204 -3.50 7.10 -12.39
N ARG A 205 -4.15 7.89 -11.53
CA ARG A 205 -5.59 7.72 -11.28
C ARG A 205 -6.44 8.14 -12.47
N ALA A 206 -7.55 7.44 -12.66
CA ALA A 206 -8.51 7.71 -13.73
C ALA A 206 -8.98 9.17 -13.72
N GLU A 207 -9.27 9.70 -12.54
CA GLU A 207 -9.72 11.08 -12.31
C GLU A 207 -8.78 12.14 -12.89
N ASN A 208 -7.46 11.85 -12.89
CA ASN A 208 -6.42 12.77 -13.37
C ASN A 208 -5.95 12.46 -14.79
N THR A 209 -6.22 11.26 -15.30
CA THR A 209 -5.66 10.81 -16.60
C THR A 209 -6.66 10.59 -17.68
N ASP A 210 -7.96 10.37 -17.38
CA ASP A 210 -8.97 10.03 -18.39
C ASP A 210 -9.53 11.26 -19.10
N ASP A 211 -9.58 12.42 -18.44
CA ASP A 211 -9.89 13.70 -19.06
C ASP A 211 -8.61 14.34 -19.61
N PRO A 212 -8.49 14.54 -20.96
CA PRO A 212 -7.31 15.14 -21.57
C PRO A 212 -7.04 16.57 -21.14
N GLU A 213 -8.06 17.36 -20.78
CA GLU A 213 -7.89 18.75 -20.34
C GLU A 213 -7.32 18.79 -18.92
N GLN A 214 -7.85 17.95 -18.01
CA GLN A 214 -7.34 17.77 -16.66
C GLN A 214 -5.89 17.28 -16.68
N LEU A 215 -5.61 16.24 -17.48
CA LEU A 215 -4.25 15.72 -17.64
C LEU A 215 -3.27 16.79 -18.14
N ARG A 216 -3.67 17.54 -19.17
CA ARG A 216 -2.85 18.65 -19.73
C ARG A 216 -2.57 19.70 -18.66
N SER A 217 -3.58 20.12 -17.91
CA SER A 217 -3.44 21.09 -16.83
C SER A 217 -2.44 20.64 -15.76
N ILE A 218 -2.51 19.37 -15.35
CA ILE A 218 -1.55 18.79 -14.39
C ILE A 218 -0.12 18.77 -14.94
N ILE A 219 0.05 18.30 -16.18
CA ILE A 219 1.38 18.21 -16.81
C ILE A 219 1.97 19.61 -17.05
N ASP A 220 1.16 20.59 -17.46
CA ASP A 220 1.57 21.98 -17.64
C ASP A 220 2.03 22.59 -16.30
N ALA A 221 1.29 22.37 -15.22
CA ALA A 221 1.64 22.88 -13.90
C ALA A 221 2.93 22.24 -13.37
N LEU A 222 3.11 20.92 -13.53
CA LEU A 222 4.35 20.23 -13.15
C LEU A 222 5.55 20.70 -13.99
N ALA A 223 5.36 20.90 -15.30
CA ALA A 223 6.42 21.36 -16.19
C ALA A 223 6.88 22.81 -15.90
N ALA A 224 6.00 23.62 -15.32
CA ALA A 224 6.27 25.02 -14.95
C ALA A 224 6.95 25.18 -13.57
N LEU A 225 7.19 24.11 -12.84
CA LEU A 225 7.82 24.17 -11.52
C LEU A 225 9.28 24.66 -11.61
N PRO A 226 9.79 25.36 -10.58
CA PRO A 226 11.12 25.98 -10.62
C PRO A 226 12.28 24.99 -10.41
N ILE A 227 11.99 23.75 -10.04
CA ILE A 227 12.99 22.70 -9.80
C ILE A 227 12.61 21.42 -10.58
N PRO A 228 13.57 20.54 -10.88
CA PRO A 228 13.31 19.30 -11.61
C PRO A 228 12.24 18.42 -10.94
N VAL A 229 11.41 17.79 -11.77
CA VAL A 229 10.37 16.83 -11.34
C VAL A 229 10.69 15.48 -11.95
N VAL A 230 11.14 14.54 -11.13
CA VAL A 230 11.30 13.12 -11.49
C VAL A 230 9.92 12.51 -11.62
N LEU A 231 9.44 12.39 -12.86
CA LEU A 231 8.11 11.84 -13.15
C LEU A 231 8.23 10.34 -13.38
N LEU A 232 7.79 9.55 -12.38
CA LEU A 232 7.71 8.09 -12.49
C LEU A 232 6.52 7.74 -13.40
N ALA A 233 6.81 7.54 -14.70
CA ALA A 233 5.80 7.48 -15.75
C ALA A 233 5.10 6.10 -15.78
N HIS A 234 3.99 5.98 -15.06
CA HIS A 234 3.14 4.81 -15.10
C HIS A 234 2.62 4.56 -16.53
N PRO A 235 2.48 3.30 -17.01
CA PRO A 235 2.00 2.98 -18.36
C PRO A 235 0.70 3.66 -18.75
N ARG A 236 -0.26 3.80 -17.81
CA ARG A 236 -1.50 4.55 -18.03
C ARG A 236 -1.24 6.01 -18.39
N LEU A 237 -0.37 6.69 -17.63
CA LEU A 237 0.01 8.09 -17.90
C LEU A 237 0.62 8.23 -19.30
N VAL A 238 1.57 7.35 -19.63
CA VAL A 238 2.25 7.37 -20.94
C VAL A 238 1.25 7.19 -22.08
N SER A 239 0.36 6.21 -21.97
CA SER A 239 -0.67 5.93 -22.96
C SER A 239 -1.65 7.10 -23.13
N ARG A 240 -2.14 7.67 -22.02
CA ARG A 240 -3.08 8.79 -22.06
C ARG A 240 -2.46 10.08 -22.58
N ALA A 241 -1.22 10.38 -22.16
CA ALA A 241 -0.47 11.52 -22.66
C ALA A 241 -0.22 11.41 -24.18
N ALA A 242 0.19 10.24 -24.67
CA ALA A 242 0.37 10.00 -26.11
C ALA A 242 -0.93 10.21 -26.91
N THR A 243 -2.04 9.68 -26.42
CA THR A 243 -3.36 9.84 -27.06
C THR A 243 -3.79 11.31 -27.10
N ALA A 244 -3.47 12.09 -26.03
CA ALA A 244 -3.82 13.51 -25.94
C ALA A 244 -2.79 14.45 -26.60
N GLY A 245 -1.71 13.93 -27.18
CA GLY A 245 -0.63 14.73 -27.75
C GLY A 245 0.09 15.59 -26.72
N ILE A 246 0.29 15.07 -25.51
CA ILE A 246 0.95 15.76 -24.40
C ILE A 246 2.39 15.26 -24.30
N ASP A 247 3.38 16.17 -24.44
CA ASP A 247 4.78 15.85 -24.24
C ASP A 247 5.12 15.81 -22.73
N LEU A 248 5.65 14.68 -22.27
CA LEU A 248 6.10 14.49 -20.89
C LEU A 248 7.57 14.92 -20.67
N LYS A 249 8.34 15.27 -21.74
CA LYS A 249 9.75 15.67 -21.65
C LYS A 249 9.93 17.18 -21.81
N ARG A 250 9.17 17.99 -21.09
CA ARG A 250 9.21 19.44 -21.22
C ARG A 250 9.36 20.16 -19.88
N GLY A 251 9.89 21.38 -19.91
CA GLY A 251 10.07 22.21 -18.71
C GLY A 251 10.87 21.50 -17.62
N ALA A 252 10.32 21.49 -16.42
CA ALA A 252 10.92 20.83 -15.25
C ALA A 252 10.81 19.30 -15.28
N LEU A 253 9.98 18.71 -16.14
CA LEU A 253 9.71 17.26 -16.13
C LEU A 253 10.92 16.44 -16.62
N ARG A 254 11.22 15.39 -15.86
CA ARG A 254 12.23 14.38 -16.17
C ARG A 254 11.56 13.00 -16.04
N PRO A 255 10.86 12.53 -17.09
CA PRO A 255 10.17 11.24 -17.05
C PRO A 255 11.19 10.09 -17.02
N THR A 256 10.89 9.10 -16.19
CA THR A 256 11.60 7.82 -16.13
C THR A 256 10.61 6.68 -16.03
N ALA A 257 11.05 5.46 -16.32
CA ALA A 257 10.27 4.26 -16.05
C ALA A 257 9.92 4.16 -14.54
N PRO A 258 8.87 3.44 -14.17
CA PRO A 258 8.61 3.13 -12.78
C PRO A 258 9.85 2.52 -12.11
N LEU A 259 10.20 3.00 -10.93
CA LEU A 259 11.32 2.50 -10.14
C LEU A 259 10.92 1.27 -9.33
N GLY A 260 11.86 0.39 -9.05
CA GLY A 260 11.70 -0.61 -8.00
C GLY A 260 11.53 0.04 -6.61
N TYR A 261 11.00 -0.71 -5.65
CA TYR A 261 10.63 -0.13 -4.35
C TYR A 261 11.82 0.54 -3.61
N PRO A 262 13.01 -0.10 -3.51
CA PRO A 262 14.16 0.55 -2.87
C PRO A 262 14.61 1.82 -3.57
N GLN A 263 14.62 1.85 -4.91
CA GLN A 263 14.99 3.04 -5.68
C GLN A 263 13.95 4.17 -5.51
N MET A 264 12.66 3.84 -5.44
CA MET A 264 11.60 4.80 -5.18
C MET A 264 11.75 5.41 -3.78
N VAL A 265 12.00 4.58 -2.76
CA VAL A 265 12.26 5.04 -1.39
C VAL A 265 13.49 5.96 -1.35
N ALA A 266 14.59 5.58 -2.00
CA ALA A 266 15.80 6.43 -2.10
C ALA A 266 15.49 7.77 -2.78
N ALA A 267 14.77 7.75 -3.91
CA ALA A 267 14.39 8.97 -4.63
C ALA A 267 13.53 9.92 -3.78
N VAL A 268 12.57 9.38 -3.01
CA VAL A 268 11.71 10.17 -2.12
C VAL A 268 12.48 10.70 -0.92
N LEU A 269 13.30 9.86 -0.28
CA LEU A 269 14.09 10.21 0.90
C LEU A 269 15.00 11.42 0.68
N HIS A 270 15.61 11.51 -0.52
CA HIS A 270 16.50 12.60 -0.91
C HIS A 270 15.79 13.75 -1.61
N SER A 271 14.48 13.66 -1.87
CA SER A 271 13.72 14.70 -2.55
C SER A 271 13.38 15.88 -1.63
N ARG A 272 13.08 17.01 -2.24
CA ARG A 272 12.44 18.14 -1.56
C ARG A 272 11.00 17.81 -1.14
N GLY A 273 10.31 16.96 -1.91
CA GLY A 273 8.93 16.57 -1.66
C GLY A 273 8.33 15.76 -2.80
N VAL A 274 7.06 15.41 -2.63
CA VAL A 274 6.31 14.54 -3.53
C VAL A 274 5.06 15.24 -4.06
N VAL A 275 4.75 15.03 -5.34
CA VAL A 275 3.46 15.41 -5.96
C VAL A 275 2.82 14.14 -6.52
N THR A 276 1.68 13.72 -5.98
CA THR A 276 1.12 12.42 -6.34
C THR A 276 -0.41 12.34 -6.26
N ASP A 277 -0.98 11.39 -6.96
CA ASP A 277 -2.36 10.92 -6.76
C ASP A 277 -2.43 9.50 -6.14
N SER A 278 -1.27 8.91 -5.83
CA SER A 278 -1.16 7.59 -5.21
C SER A 278 -1.51 7.62 -3.72
N GLY A 279 -2.39 6.72 -3.28
CA GLY A 279 -2.68 6.54 -1.85
C GLY A 279 -1.45 6.12 -1.04
N GLY A 280 -0.73 5.09 -1.49
CA GLY A 280 0.45 4.57 -0.77
C GLY A 280 1.58 5.59 -0.64
N LEU A 281 1.91 6.28 -1.73
CA LEU A 281 3.04 7.22 -1.74
C LEU A 281 2.83 8.44 -0.83
N GLN A 282 1.59 8.83 -0.52
CA GLN A 282 1.29 9.88 0.47
C GLN A 282 1.82 9.50 1.86
N LYS A 283 1.53 8.27 2.29
CA LYS A 283 1.96 7.75 3.58
C LYS A 283 3.47 7.54 3.60
N GLU A 284 4.04 6.96 2.54
CA GLU A 284 5.48 6.76 2.41
C GLU A 284 6.24 8.08 2.44
N ALA A 285 5.76 9.12 1.74
CA ALA A 285 6.34 10.45 1.80
C ALA A 285 6.38 10.99 3.25
N PHE A 286 5.28 10.83 4.00
CA PHE A 286 5.21 11.20 5.41
C PHE A 286 6.26 10.45 6.25
N LEU A 287 6.35 9.12 6.11
CA LEU A 287 7.30 8.27 6.84
C LEU A 287 8.76 8.63 6.53
N LEU A 288 9.03 9.04 5.29
CA LEU A 288 10.36 9.45 4.82
C LEU A 288 10.66 10.93 5.11
N GLY A 289 9.74 11.66 5.72
CA GLY A 289 9.89 13.07 6.02
C GLY A 289 9.90 13.98 4.78
N ALA A 290 9.27 13.56 3.68
CA ALA A 290 9.10 14.35 2.46
C ALA A 290 7.72 15.00 2.44
N PRO A 291 7.60 16.35 2.33
CA PRO A 291 6.31 17.01 2.17
C PRO A 291 5.58 16.49 0.94
N CYS A 292 4.29 16.16 1.09
CA CYS A 292 3.46 15.64 0.01
C CYS A 292 2.43 16.67 -0.45
N THR A 293 2.20 16.72 -1.75
CA THR A 293 1.06 17.42 -2.36
C THR A 293 0.25 16.40 -3.14
N THR A 294 -0.97 16.19 -2.72
CA THR A 294 -1.84 15.13 -3.25
C THR A 294 -2.87 15.71 -4.21
N LEU A 295 -2.83 15.28 -5.47
CA LEU A 295 -3.75 15.75 -6.53
C LEU A 295 -5.08 14.99 -6.45
N ARG A 296 -5.78 15.13 -5.33
CA ARG A 296 -7.07 14.49 -5.03
C ARG A 296 -7.94 15.42 -4.19
N THR A 297 -9.25 15.16 -4.18
CA THR A 297 -10.23 15.84 -3.30
C THR A 297 -10.24 15.28 -1.89
N GLU A 298 -9.82 14.04 -1.71
CA GLU A 298 -9.87 13.30 -0.45
C GLU A 298 -8.65 12.38 -0.27
N THR A 299 -8.40 11.94 0.94
CA THR A 299 -7.36 10.95 1.27
C THR A 299 -7.83 10.01 2.38
N GLU A 300 -7.37 8.79 2.33
CA GLU A 300 -7.51 7.79 3.38
C GLU A 300 -6.56 8.07 4.58
N TRP A 301 -5.52 8.89 4.35
CA TRP A 301 -4.43 9.17 5.29
C TRP A 301 -4.56 10.57 5.89
N THR A 302 -5.68 10.80 6.58
CA THR A 302 -6.03 12.10 7.16
C THR A 302 -4.98 12.61 8.14
N GLU A 303 -4.30 11.70 8.86
CA GLU A 303 -3.24 12.00 9.80
C GLU A 303 -2.07 12.75 9.14
N THR A 304 -1.76 12.45 7.87
CA THR A 304 -0.70 13.15 7.13
C THR A 304 -1.07 14.61 6.84
N VAL A 305 -2.36 14.89 6.66
CA VAL A 305 -2.91 16.22 6.44
C VAL A 305 -2.96 17.01 7.76
N ASP A 306 -3.48 16.39 8.82
CA ASP A 306 -3.62 17.00 10.14
C ASP A 306 -2.24 17.38 10.72
N LEU A 307 -1.22 16.61 10.45
CA LEU A 307 0.18 16.88 10.83
C LEU A 307 0.89 17.86 9.87
N GLY A 308 0.22 18.36 8.84
CA GLY A 308 0.74 19.35 7.90
C GLY A 308 1.74 18.82 6.86
N TRP A 309 2.00 17.50 6.84
CA TRP A 309 2.93 16.89 5.88
C TRP A 309 2.33 16.69 4.50
N ASN A 310 1.01 16.55 4.40
CA ASN A 310 0.28 16.40 3.15
C ASN A 310 -0.71 17.54 2.94
N VAL A 311 -0.82 18.00 1.68
CA VAL A 311 -1.78 19.04 1.29
C VAL A 311 -2.57 18.53 0.09
N LEU A 312 -3.89 18.46 0.24
CA LEU A 312 -4.77 18.08 -0.87
C LEU A 312 -4.93 19.24 -1.86
N ARG A 313 -4.70 18.98 -3.14
CA ARG A 313 -4.82 19.95 -4.24
C ARG A 313 -5.47 19.30 -5.45
N PRO A 314 -6.80 19.24 -5.51
CA PRO A 314 -7.52 18.72 -6.70
C PRO A 314 -7.35 19.63 -7.92
N ARG A 315 -6.98 20.89 -7.69
CA ARG A 315 -6.65 21.88 -8.72
C ARG A 315 -5.20 22.28 -8.62
N VAL A 316 -4.59 22.64 -9.74
CA VAL A 316 -3.14 22.90 -9.85
C VAL A 316 -2.78 24.37 -10.04
N ASP A 317 -3.74 25.29 -9.89
CA ASP A 317 -3.57 26.73 -10.16
C ASP A 317 -2.45 27.39 -9.35
N ASP A 318 -2.21 26.91 -8.10
CA ASP A 318 -1.21 27.42 -7.18
C ASP A 318 -0.11 26.39 -6.87
N LEU A 319 0.05 25.36 -7.70
CA LEU A 319 0.91 24.20 -7.41
C LEU A 319 2.33 24.61 -7.03
N ALA A 320 2.94 25.57 -7.73
CA ALA A 320 4.30 26.02 -7.44
C ALA A 320 4.46 26.55 -6.01
N ALA A 321 3.52 27.37 -5.53
CA ALA A 321 3.57 27.90 -4.18
C ALA A 321 3.41 26.79 -3.13
N VAL A 322 2.53 25.82 -3.40
CA VAL A 322 2.26 24.71 -2.48
C VAL A 322 3.45 23.74 -2.39
N VAL A 323 4.05 23.35 -3.51
CA VAL A 323 5.18 22.42 -3.47
C VAL A 323 6.47 23.03 -2.92
N MET A 324 6.61 24.35 -3.05
CA MET A 324 7.75 25.11 -2.53
C MET A 324 7.57 25.58 -1.09
N ARG A 325 6.47 25.21 -0.43
CA ARG A 325 6.23 25.54 0.99
C ARG A 325 7.39 25.07 1.89
N PRO A 326 7.62 25.71 3.04
CA PRO A 326 8.57 25.22 4.03
C PRO A 326 8.26 23.76 4.42
N ARG A 327 9.31 22.99 4.68
CA ARG A 327 9.15 21.64 5.22
C ARG A 327 8.51 21.74 6.61
N PRO A 328 7.47 20.92 6.90
CA PRO A 328 6.86 20.92 8.23
C PRO A 328 7.89 20.59 9.32
N THR A 329 7.65 21.08 10.52
CA THR A 329 8.46 20.71 11.68
C THR A 329 8.30 19.21 11.95
N PRO A 330 9.39 18.46 12.16
CA PRO A 330 9.31 17.05 12.53
C PRO A 330 8.39 16.85 13.73
N SER A 331 7.44 15.93 13.59
CA SER A 331 6.53 15.53 14.67
C SER A 331 7.07 14.28 15.37
N THR A 332 6.85 14.18 16.67
CA THR A 332 7.05 12.93 17.42
C THR A 332 5.88 11.96 17.26
N ALA A 333 4.80 12.39 16.60
CA ALA A 333 3.65 11.53 16.33
C ALA A 333 4.00 10.46 15.31
N SER A 334 3.70 9.22 15.64
CA SER A 334 3.85 8.05 14.77
C SER A 334 2.49 7.36 14.55
N PRO A 335 1.59 8.00 13.79
CA PRO A 335 0.22 7.52 13.65
C PRO A 335 0.13 6.12 13.01
N TYR A 336 1.16 5.71 12.30
CA TYR A 336 1.26 4.42 11.60
C TYR A 336 2.15 3.41 12.35
N GLY A 337 2.58 3.71 13.58
CA GLY A 337 3.52 2.90 14.34
C GLY A 337 4.98 3.31 14.14
N ASP A 338 5.87 2.50 14.71
CA ASP A 338 7.32 2.74 14.80
C ASP A 338 8.17 1.78 13.95
N GLY A 339 7.54 1.03 13.05
CA GLY A 339 8.20 0.03 12.20
C GLY A 339 8.31 -1.36 12.85
N ARG A 340 7.46 -1.67 13.83
CA ARG A 340 7.41 -2.97 14.53
C ARG A 340 6.01 -3.60 14.51
N ALA A 341 5.19 -3.24 13.54
CA ALA A 341 3.81 -3.73 13.43
C ALA A 341 3.75 -5.25 13.19
N ALA A 342 4.70 -5.80 12.46
CA ALA A 342 4.77 -7.25 12.24
C ALA A 342 5.08 -8.02 13.53
N GLU A 343 6.03 -7.55 14.34
CA GLU A 343 6.32 -8.14 15.65
C GLU A 343 5.11 -8.06 16.59
N ALA A 344 4.43 -6.90 16.63
CA ALA A 344 3.22 -6.70 17.41
C ALA A 344 2.09 -7.62 16.94
N THR A 345 1.95 -7.83 15.63
CA THR A 345 1.01 -8.77 15.03
C THR A 345 1.27 -10.19 15.51
N VAL A 346 2.50 -10.70 15.36
CA VAL A 346 2.85 -12.07 15.78
C VAL A 346 2.66 -12.26 17.29
N ALA A 347 3.07 -11.29 18.11
CA ALA A 347 2.87 -11.32 19.55
C ALA A 347 1.36 -11.36 19.93
N THR A 348 0.54 -10.62 19.18
CA THR A 348 -0.90 -10.60 19.38
C THR A 348 -1.55 -11.94 19.01
N LEU A 349 -1.17 -12.54 17.88
CA LEU A 349 -1.63 -13.87 17.48
C LEU A 349 -1.27 -14.93 18.54
N MET A 350 -0.04 -14.89 19.07
CA MET A 350 0.41 -15.81 20.14
C MET A 350 -0.41 -15.64 21.42
N LYS A 351 -0.71 -14.41 21.81
CA LYS A 351 -1.50 -14.12 23.03
C LYS A 351 -2.93 -14.65 22.95
N HIS A 352 -3.50 -14.74 21.76
CA HIS A 352 -4.87 -15.17 21.52
C HIS A 352 -4.95 -16.61 20.96
N LEU A 353 -3.88 -17.40 21.01
CA LEU A 353 -3.91 -18.83 20.73
C LEU A 353 -4.92 -19.51 21.66
N ARG A 354 -5.83 -20.32 21.08
CA ARG A 354 -6.86 -21.10 21.80
C ARG A 354 -6.36 -22.47 22.14
#